data_8373b246ce81b2dde670e3e9e63e93fd
#
_entry.id   8373b246ce81b2dde670e3e9e63e93fd
#
_cell.length_a   1.000
_cell.length_b   1.000
_cell.length_c   1.000
_cell.angle_alpha   90.00
_cell.angle_beta   90.00
_cell.angle_gamma   90.00
#
_symmetry.space_group_name_H-M   'P 1'
#
loop_
_entity.id
_entity.type
_entity.pdbx_description
1 polymer ?
#
loop_
_entity_poly.entity_id
_entity_poly.type
_entity_poly.pdbx_seq_one_letter_code
_entity_poly.pdbx_strand_id
1 'polypeptide(L)'
;MPAYAIAHLHDVDVNAEIVEYLQRIDATLTPFGGRFIVHGGKQTVLEGPANGNVIVIEFPDYAAAQGWYDSPEYREILPLRTENAVGVTMIAEHCGDNHAATDVLAVQD
;
A
#
# COMPACT_ATOMS: atom_id res chain seq x y z
N MET A 1 -8.80 13.84 -5.49
CA MET A 1 -7.70 13.76 -4.51
C MET A 1 -7.08 12.38 -4.55
N PRO A 2 -5.76 12.29 -4.79
CA PRO A 2 -5.12 10.97 -4.74
C PRO A 2 -5.27 10.29 -3.39
N ALA A 3 -5.17 8.99 -3.41
CA ALA A 3 -5.14 8.18 -2.20
C ALA A 3 -4.05 7.13 -2.34
N TYR A 4 -3.63 6.57 -1.23
CA TYR A 4 -2.49 5.68 -1.19
C TYR A 4 -2.83 4.42 -0.44
N ALA A 5 -2.46 3.27 -1.03
CA ALA A 5 -2.42 2.02 -0.29
C ALA A 5 -1.00 1.91 0.25
N ILE A 6 -0.87 1.86 1.56
CA ILE A 6 0.42 1.87 2.24
C ILE A 6 0.58 0.54 2.97
N ALA A 7 1.71 -0.12 2.76
CA ALA A 7 2.03 -1.34 3.46
C ALA A 7 3.38 -1.18 4.16
N HIS A 8 3.47 -1.67 5.39
CA HIS A 8 4.74 -1.85 6.08
C HIS A 8 4.84 -3.34 6.39
N LEU A 9 5.65 -4.05 5.62
CA LEU A 9 5.76 -5.50 5.69
C LEU A 9 7.10 -5.92 6.26
N HIS A 10 7.08 -6.91 7.13
CA HIS A 10 8.29 -7.52 7.68
C HIS A 10 8.12 -9.04 7.71
N ASP A 11 9.21 -9.75 7.98
CA ASP A 11 9.19 -11.22 8.03
C ASP A 11 8.58 -11.82 6.78
N VAL A 12 8.94 -11.26 5.61
CA VAL A 12 8.46 -11.77 4.32
C VAL A 12 9.23 -13.02 3.97
N ASP A 13 8.52 -14.13 3.83
CA ASP A 13 9.09 -15.38 3.37
C ASP A 13 9.03 -15.40 1.84
N VAL A 14 10.15 -15.06 1.20
CA VAL A 14 10.21 -14.97 -0.27
C VAL A 14 10.22 -16.38 -0.85
N ASN A 15 9.05 -16.85 -1.20
CA ASN A 15 8.81 -18.18 -1.75
C ASN A 15 8.04 -18.08 -3.07
N ALA A 16 7.65 -19.23 -3.64
CA ALA A 16 6.94 -19.27 -4.90
C ALA A 16 5.61 -18.48 -4.87
N GLU A 17 4.94 -18.47 -3.71
CA GLU A 17 3.67 -17.73 -3.57
C GLU A 17 3.88 -16.22 -3.61
N ILE A 18 4.91 -15.72 -2.93
CA ILE A 18 5.26 -14.30 -2.99
C ILE A 18 5.66 -13.90 -4.41
N VAL A 19 6.43 -14.74 -5.10
CA VAL A 19 6.79 -14.48 -6.50
C VAL A 19 5.55 -14.39 -7.38
N GLU A 20 4.61 -15.31 -7.21
CA GLU A 20 3.35 -15.27 -7.95
C GLU A 20 2.55 -14.01 -7.66
N TYR A 21 2.48 -13.61 -6.39
CA TYR A 21 1.81 -12.37 -5.99
C TYR A 21 2.40 -11.17 -6.75
N LEU A 22 3.73 -11.06 -6.75
CA LEU A 22 4.40 -9.96 -7.43
C LEU A 22 4.18 -9.97 -8.95
N GLN A 23 4.09 -11.15 -9.53
CA GLN A 23 3.84 -11.29 -10.98
C GLN A 23 2.42 -10.88 -11.38
N ARG A 24 1.47 -11.00 -10.45
CA ARG A 24 0.05 -10.81 -10.75
C ARG A 24 -0.54 -9.50 -10.27
N ILE A 25 0.13 -8.80 -9.34
CA ILE A 25 -0.47 -7.61 -8.71
C ILE A 25 -0.67 -6.45 -9.68
N ASP A 26 0.26 -6.22 -10.60
CA ASP A 26 0.15 -5.08 -11.53
C ASP A 26 -1.13 -5.13 -12.35
N ALA A 27 -1.49 -6.30 -12.83
CA ALA A 27 -2.73 -6.47 -13.62
C ALA A 27 -3.97 -6.13 -12.79
N THR A 28 -3.94 -6.33 -11.48
CA THR A 28 -5.07 -5.99 -10.61
C THR A 28 -5.20 -4.49 -10.38
N LEU A 29 -4.10 -3.76 -10.48
CA LEU A 29 -4.06 -2.30 -10.25
C LEU A 29 -4.57 -1.52 -11.45
N THR A 30 -4.31 -1.99 -12.65
CA THR A 30 -4.60 -1.25 -13.89
C THR A 30 -6.05 -0.76 -13.99
N PRO A 31 -7.08 -1.59 -13.71
CA PRO A 31 -8.48 -1.10 -13.81
C PRO A 31 -8.81 0.02 -12.85
N PHE A 32 -8.03 0.19 -11.79
CA PHE A 32 -8.30 1.20 -10.75
C PHE A 32 -7.33 2.37 -10.81
N GLY A 33 -6.46 2.41 -11.82
CA GLY A 33 -5.50 3.49 -11.98
C GLY A 33 -4.39 3.49 -10.93
N GLY A 34 -4.15 2.34 -10.30
CA GLY A 34 -3.10 2.22 -9.28
C GLY A 34 -1.73 2.07 -9.88
N ARG A 35 -0.73 2.65 -9.21
CA ARG A 35 0.67 2.50 -9.61
C ARG A 35 1.57 2.54 -8.38
N PHE A 36 2.62 1.74 -8.40
CA PHE A 36 3.62 1.79 -7.34
C PHE A 36 4.39 3.11 -7.41
N ILE A 37 4.56 3.78 -6.26
CA ILE A 37 5.40 4.97 -6.15
C ILE A 37 6.53 4.77 -5.13
N VAL A 38 6.40 3.82 -4.20
CA VAL A 38 7.50 3.38 -3.34
C VAL A 38 7.47 1.85 -3.34
N HIS A 39 8.52 1.23 -3.86
CA HIS A 39 8.57 -0.24 -3.93
C HIS A 39 9.99 -0.72 -4.23
N GLY A 40 10.63 -1.28 -3.22
CA GLY A 40 11.94 -1.93 -3.38
C GLY A 40 13.12 -0.99 -3.51
N GLY A 41 12.92 0.32 -3.38
CA GLY A 41 14.00 1.29 -3.46
C GLY A 41 14.74 1.44 -2.13
N LYS A 42 15.71 2.37 -2.15
CA LYS A 42 16.49 2.67 -0.95
C LYS A 42 15.59 3.17 0.17
N GLN A 43 15.81 2.67 1.36
CA GLN A 43 15.06 3.04 2.55
C GLN A 43 16.04 3.31 3.69
N THR A 44 15.86 4.42 4.40
CA THR A 44 16.69 4.78 5.54
C THR A 44 15.81 4.92 6.77
N VAL A 45 16.05 4.11 7.78
CA VAL A 45 15.32 4.21 9.06
C VAL A 45 16.03 5.25 9.92
N LEU A 46 15.30 6.28 10.34
CA LEU A 46 15.83 7.38 11.15
C LEU A 46 15.57 7.17 12.63
N GLU A 47 14.45 6.55 12.98
CA GLU A 47 14.06 6.29 14.37
C GLU A 47 13.28 5.00 14.41
N GLY A 48 13.36 4.29 15.50
CA GLY A 48 12.60 3.08 15.75
C GLY A 48 13.26 1.81 15.20
N PRO A 49 12.55 0.68 15.25
CA PRO A 49 13.10 -0.59 14.79
C PRO A 49 13.41 -0.57 13.28
N ALA A 50 14.56 -1.13 12.92
CA ALA A 50 15.04 -1.14 11.53
C ALA A 50 14.60 -2.43 10.84
N ASN A 51 13.28 -2.69 10.81
CA ASN A 51 12.76 -3.89 10.19
C ASN A 51 11.63 -3.55 9.22
N GLY A 52 11.51 -4.35 8.16
CA GLY A 52 10.43 -4.24 7.21
C GLY A 52 10.69 -3.25 6.07
N ASN A 53 9.76 -3.24 5.15
CA ASN A 53 9.79 -2.40 3.95
C ASN A 53 8.48 -1.66 3.81
N VAL A 54 8.57 -0.40 3.42
CA VAL A 54 7.40 0.42 3.12
C VAL A 54 7.11 0.34 1.63
N ILE A 55 5.85 0.11 1.31
CA ILE A 55 5.35 0.03 -0.06
C ILE A 55 4.20 1.02 -0.17
N VAL A 56 4.20 1.83 -1.21
CA VAL A 56 3.13 2.79 -1.43
C VAL A 56 2.64 2.68 -2.87
N ILE A 57 1.33 2.51 -3.01
CA ILE A 57 0.65 2.48 -4.30
C ILE A 57 -0.26 3.70 -4.35
N GLU A 58 -0.15 4.50 -5.40
CA GLU A 58 -0.98 5.69 -5.59
C GLU A 58 -2.18 5.35 -6.45
N PHE A 59 -3.35 5.88 -6.05
CA PHE A 59 -4.60 5.78 -6.81
C PHE A 59 -5.14 7.18 -7.08
N PRO A 60 -5.99 7.34 -8.13
CA PRO A 60 -6.56 8.66 -8.42
C PRO A 60 -7.42 9.21 -7.30
N ASP A 61 -8.08 8.34 -6.52
CA ASP A 61 -8.89 8.76 -5.38
C ASP A 61 -9.05 7.61 -4.39
N TYR A 62 -9.68 7.92 -3.26
CA TYR A 62 -9.89 6.94 -2.18
C TYR A 62 -10.80 5.79 -2.63
N ALA A 63 -11.85 6.10 -3.39
CA ALA A 63 -12.79 5.07 -3.87
C ALA A 63 -12.09 4.05 -4.77
N ALA A 64 -11.15 4.51 -5.61
CA ALA A 64 -10.39 3.62 -6.48
C ALA A 64 -9.49 2.68 -5.67
N ALA A 65 -8.82 3.19 -4.64
CA ALA A 65 -7.98 2.38 -3.77
C ALA A 65 -8.82 1.32 -3.04
N GLN A 66 -9.95 1.73 -2.49
CA GLN A 66 -10.85 0.82 -1.78
C GLN A 66 -11.42 -0.23 -2.73
N GLY A 67 -11.84 0.20 -3.93
CA GLY A 67 -12.37 -0.71 -4.95
C GLY A 67 -11.35 -1.75 -5.39
N TRP A 68 -10.09 -1.34 -5.54
CA TRP A 68 -9.03 -2.28 -5.86
C TRP A 68 -8.85 -3.32 -4.75
N TYR A 69 -8.76 -2.88 -3.50
CA TYR A 69 -8.54 -3.81 -2.38
C TYR A 69 -9.67 -4.83 -2.27
N ASP A 70 -10.89 -4.41 -2.57
CA ASP A 70 -12.08 -5.26 -2.48
C ASP A 70 -12.37 -6.03 -3.78
N SER A 71 -11.60 -5.79 -4.85
CA SER A 71 -11.87 -6.42 -6.13
C SER A 71 -11.63 -7.94 -6.09
N PRO A 72 -12.43 -8.70 -6.86
CA PRO A 72 -12.23 -10.15 -6.92
C PRO A 72 -10.83 -10.53 -7.40
N GLU A 73 -10.28 -9.78 -8.34
CA GLU A 73 -8.95 -10.04 -8.91
C GLU A 73 -7.87 -9.92 -7.86
N TYR A 74 -7.92 -8.85 -7.05
CA TYR A 74 -6.93 -8.71 -5.98
C TYR A 74 -7.15 -9.71 -4.85
N ARG A 75 -8.42 -9.97 -4.50
CA ARG A 75 -8.75 -10.94 -3.44
C ARG A 75 -8.24 -12.34 -3.77
N GLU A 76 -8.16 -12.67 -5.04
CA GLU A 76 -7.65 -13.96 -5.48
C GLU A 76 -6.18 -14.15 -5.11
N ILE A 77 -5.37 -13.08 -5.19
CA ILE A 77 -3.93 -13.17 -4.89
C ILE A 77 -3.58 -12.73 -3.48
N LEU A 78 -4.46 -12.06 -2.77
CA LEU A 78 -4.18 -11.54 -1.44
C LEU A 78 -3.62 -12.58 -0.46
N PRO A 79 -4.17 -13.81 -0.39
CA PRO A 79 -3.62 -14.82 0.53
C PRO A 79 -2.17 -15.20 0.24
N LEU A 80 -1.72 -15.07 -1.01
CA LEU A 80 -0.32 -15.34 -1.35
C LEU A 80 0.63 -14.42 -0.58
N ARG A 81 0.17 -13.21 -0.27
CA ARG A 81 0.95 -12.28 0.55
C ARG A 81 0.68 -12.45 2.04
N THR A 82 -0.58 -12.51 2.44
CA THR A 82 -0.93 -12.50 3.87
C THR A 82 -0.45 -13.77 4.60
N GLU A 83 -0.31 -14.87 3.88
CA GLU A 83 0.19 -16.10 4.47
C GLU A 83 1.71 -16.17 4.53
N ASN A 84 2.42 -15.23 3.90
CA ASN A 84 3.88 -15.26 3.79
C ASN A 84 4.55 -13.97 4.25
N ALA A 85 3.81 -13.04 4.82
CA ALA A 85 4.34 -11.76 5.30
C ALA A 85 3.52 -11.26 6.46
N VAL A 86 4.17 -10.59 7.39
CA VAL A 86 3.53 -9.93 8.54
C VAL A 86 3.64 -8.43 8.33
N GLY A 87 2.60 -7.70 8.68
CA GLY A 87 2.67 -6.24 8.60
C GLY A 87 1.32 -5.57 8.66
N VAL A 88 1.36 -4.26 8.40
CA VAL A 88 0.19 -3.39 8.43
C VAL A 88 -0.05 -2.84 7.05
N THR A 89 -1.31 -2.84 6.62
CA THR A 89 -1.72 -2.21 5.37
C THR A 89 -2.86 -1.25 5.67
N MET A 90 -2.89 -0.12 4.95
CA MET A 90 -3.92 0.89 5.15
C MET A 90 -4.12 1.69 3.88
N ILE A 91 -5.25 2.37 3.79
CA ILE A 91 -5.51 3.33 2.73
C ILE A 91 -5.58 4.70 3.40
N ALA A 92 -4.84 5.67 2.85
CA ALA A 92 -4.80 7.02 3.38
C ALA A 92 -4.99 8.01 2.24
N GLU A 93 -5.73 9.08 2.49
CA GLU A 93 -6.04 10.08 1.49
C GLU A 93 -5.00 11.20 1.50
N HIS A 94 -4.73 11.77 0.33
CA HIS A 94 -3.88 12.94 0.17
C HIS A 94 -4.50 14.12 0.92
N CYS A 95 -3.65 14.92 1.55
CA CYS A 95 -4.12 16.02 2.40
C CYS A 95 -4.54 17.29 1.63
N GLY A 96 -4.28 17.35 0.32
CA GLY A 96 -4.55 18.55 -0.48
C GLY A 96 -3.33 19.46 -0.57
N ASP A 97 -3.46 20.52 -1.39
CA ASP A 97 -2.31 21.36 -1.74
C ASP A 97 -2.00 22.46 -0.71
N ASN A 98 -3.01 22.96 -0.02
CA ASN A 98 -2.84 24.09 0.91
C ASN A 98 -2.93 23.64 2.37
N HIS A 99 -2.34 22.50 2.66
CA HIS A 99 -2.41 21.87 3.98
C HIS A 99 -1.32 22.40 4.90
N ALA A 100 -1.70 22.77 6.13
CA ALA A 100 -0.76 23.07 7.21
C ALA A 100 -0.83 21.94 8.25
N ALA A 101 0.30 21.68 8.92
CA ALA A 101 0.37 20.59 9.88
C ALA A 101 -0.72 20.66 10.95
N THR A 102 -1.07 21.88 11.39
CA THR A 102 -2.09 22.09 12.42
C THR A 102 -3.50 21.78 11.94
N ASP A 103 -3.73 21.67 10.62
CA ASP A 103 -5.05 21.34 10.11
C ASP A 103 -5.55 19.98 10.59
N VAL A 104 -4.67 19.07 10.91
CA VAL A 104 -5.04 17.77 11.44
C VAL A 104 -5.78 17.89 12.77
N LEU A 105 -5.58 18.97 13.50
CA LEU A 105 -6.26 19.22 14.78
C LEU A 105 -7.71 19.61 14.60
N ALA A 106 -8.07 20.17 13.45
CA ALA A 106 -9.43 20.60 13.15
C ALA A 106 -10.32 19.46 12.66
N VAL A 107 -9.76 18.31 12.36
CA VAL A 107 -10.47 17.14 11.80
C VAL A 107 -10.56 16.01 12.82
N GLN A 108 -10.60 16.36 14.10
CA GLN A 108 -10.69 15.38 15.17
C GLN A 108 -12.10 14.78 15.22
N ASP A 109 -12.19 13.48 15.25
CA ASP A 109 -13.44 12.75 15.39
C ASP A 109 -13.54 12.12 16.78
#